data_95f419a50a6a5bb3b57bc07f9a448f4b
#
_entry.id   95f419a50a6a5bb3b57bc07f9a448f4b
#
_cell.length_a   1.000
_cell.length_b   1.000
_cell.length_c   1.000
_cell.angle_alpha   90.00
_cell.angle_beta   90.00
_cell.angle_gamma   90.00
#
_symmetry.space_group_name_H-M   'P 1'
#
loop_
_entity.id
_entity.type
_entity.pdbx_description
1 polymer ?
#
loop_
_entity_poly.entity_id
_entity_poly.type
_entity_poly.pdbx_seq_one_letter_code
_entity_poly.pdbx_strand_id
1 'polypeptide(L)'
;MIELKQVSKSFGERELFSNLSITFEAGKVYALIGSSGSGKTTLMNMIGKLESYDGTIFYRGKDLAKYKSSDFFRHELGYLFQNFGLIENQSIEENLKLGLIGQKLSRSEQRLRQKQALEQVGLAYLNLDKRIFELSGGESQRVALAKVILKNPPFILADEPTASIDPATSQLIMEILLSLRDDNRLIIIATHNPAIWEMADEVFTMDRLK
;
A
#
# COMPACT_ATOMS: atom_id res chain seq x y z
N MET A 1 11.22 -0.25 -9.53
CA MET A 1 11.48 -1.65 -9.82
C MET A 1 11.89 -2.39 -8.56
N ILE A 2 11.31 -3.54 -8.34
CA ILE A 2 11.65 -4.48 -7.25
C ILE A 2 12.02 -5.80 -7.89
N GLU A 3 13.11 -6.42 -7.44
CA GLU A 3 13.56 -7.70 -7.92
C GLU A 3 13.83 -8.63 -6.73
N LEU A 4 13.13 -9.76 -6.68
CA LEU A 4 13.35 -10.84 -5.73
C LEU A 4 14.30 -11.84 -6.37
N LYS A 5 15.33 -12.28 -5.65
CA LYS A 5 16.29 -13.32 -6.08
C LYS A 5 16.36 -14.41 -5.03
N GLN A 6 15.90 -15.59 -5.41
CA GLN A 6 15.95 -16.81 -4.58
C GLN A 6 15.40 -16.53 -3.16
N VAL A 7 14.28 -15.81 -3.08
CA VAL A 7 13.67 -15.46 -1.81
C VAL A 7 12.89 -16.66 -1.27
N SER A 8 13.16 -17.00 -0.03
CA SER A 8 12.46 -18.07 0.70
C SER A 8 11.88 -17.53 1.99
N LYS A 9 10.75 -18.13 2.42
CA LYS A 9 10.08 -17.79 3.67
C LYS A 9 9.40 -19.00 4.27
N SER A 10 9.66 -19.25 5.55
CA SER A 10 9.01 -20.29 6.34
C SER A 10 8.48 -19.73 7.66
N PHE A 11 7.44 -20.33 8.17
CA PHE A 11 6.90 -20.14 9.53
C PHE A 11 6.88 -21.49 10.25
N GLY A 12 7.85 -21.70 11.12
CA GLY A 12 8.11 -23.01 11.72
C GLY A 12 8.44 -24.04 10.62
N GLU A 13 7.72 -25.15 10.59
CA GLU A 13 7.89 -26.20 9.58
C GLU A 13 7.17 -25.92 8.25
N ARG A 14 6.30 -24.88 8.21
CA ARG A 14 5.55 -24.53 7.00
C ARG A 14 6.38 -23.64 6.10
N GLU A 15 6.86 -24.19 5.00
CA GLU A 15 7.43 -23.42 3.90
C GLU A 15 6.31 -22.69 3.13
N LEU A 16 6.45 -21.39 2.97
CA LEU A 16 5.49 -20.55 2.26
C LEU A 16 5.98 -20.23 0.85
N PHE A 17 7.28 -19.89 0.73
CA PHE A 17 7.98 -19.65 -0.54
C PHE A 17 9.34 -20.35 -0.51
N SER A 18 9.72 -20.92 -1.65
CA SER A 18 11.01 -21.55 -1.89
C SER A 18 11.65 -20.99 -3.15
N ASN A 19 12.83 -20.40 -3.02
CA ASN A 19 13.62 -19.86 -4.14
C ASN A 19 12.85 -18.93 -5.10
N LEU A 20 11.91 -18.15 -4.58
CA LEU A 20 11.07 -17.26 -5.37
C LEU A 20 11.91 -16.18 -6.06
N SER A 21 11.79 -16.07 -7.38
CA SER A 21 12.43 -15.04 -8.18
C SER A 21 11.39 -14.35 -9.04
N ILE A 22 11.15 -13.05 -8.78
CA ILE A 22 10.13 -12.23 -9.45
C ILE A 22 10.67 -10.82 -9.63
N THR A 23 10.30 -10.17 -10.73
CA THR A 23 10.59 -8.75 -10.98
C THR A 23 9.29 -7.98 -11.14
N PHE A 24 9.21 -6.84 -10.45
CA PHE A 24 8.16 -5.83 -10.60
C PHE A 24 8.79 -4.55 -11.17
N GLU A 25 8.31 -4.11 -12.31
CA GLU A 25 8.82 -2.93 -13.01
C GLU A 25 8.11 -1.65 -12.56
N ALA A 26 8.78 -0.50 -12.67
CA ALA A 26 8.13 0.79 -12.50
C ALA A 26 7.16 1.07 -13.65
N GLY A 27 6.18 1.93 -13.42
CA GLY A 27 5.16 2.29 -14.41
C GLY A 27 4.03 1.28 -14.56
N LYS A 28 4.09 0.15 -13.84
CA LYS A 28 3.10 -0.92 -13.92
C LYS A 28 2.30 -1.10 -12.64
N VAL A 29 1.09 -1.63 -12.81
CA VAL A 29 0.21 -2.11 -11.75
C VAL A 29 0.21 -3.63 -11.79
N TYR A 30 0.54 -4.26 -10.67
CA TYR A 30 0.54 -5.71 -10.50
C TYR A 30 -0.56 -6.14 -9.54
N ALA A 31 -1.25 -7.22 -9.88
CA ALA A 31 -2.17 -7.88 -8.96
C ALA A 31 -1.57 -9.20 -8.45
N LEU A 32 -1.55 -9.37 -7.12
CA LEU A 32 -1.24 -10.62 -6.45
C LEU A 32 -2.56 -11.31 -6.11
N ILE A 33 -2.83 -12.46 -6.73
CA ILE A 33 -4.04 -13.23 -6.50
C ILE A 33 -3.73 -14.59 -5.90
N GLY A 34 -4.71 -15.20 -5.26
CA GLY A 34 -4.59 -16.53 -4.66
C GLY A 34 -5.51 -16.70 -3.47
N SER A 35 -5.62 -17.93 -3.00
CA SER A 35 -6.46 -18.30 -1.86
C SER A 35 -6.04 -17.59 -0.57
N SER A 36 -6.93 -17.56 0.43
CA SER A 36 -6.57 -17.09 1.77
C SER A 36 -5.41 -17.94 2.31
N GLY A 37 -4.40 -17.27 2.89
CA GLY A 37 -3.20 -17.95 3.38
C GLY A 37 -2.20 -18.38 2.30
N SER A 38 -2.38 -17.96 1.03
CA SER A 38 -1.40 -18.24 -0.06
C SER A 38 -0.08 -17.45 0.07
N GLY A 39 -0.03 -16.45 0.95
CA GLY A 39 1.18 -15.67 1.21
C GLY A 39 1.20 -14.26 0.61
N LYS A 40 0.11 -13.76 0.05
CA LYS A 40 0.03 -12.39 -0.52
C LYS A 40 0.53 -11.33 0.44
N THR A 41 -0.08 -11.23 1.61
CA THR A 41 0.31 -10.29 2.67
C THR A 41 1.76 -10.50 3.13
N THR A 42 2.21 -11.75 3.24
CA THR A 42 3.59 -12.05 3.62
C THR A 42 4.57 -11.54 2.57
N LEU A 43 4.32 -11.79 1.28
CA LEU A 43 5.15 -11.27 0.20
C LEU A 43 5.19 -9.73 0.22
N MET A 44 4.05 -9.09 0.38
CA MET A 44 3.98 -7.63 0.49
C MET A 44 4.74 -7.10 1.71
N ASN A 45 4.63 -7.78 2.86
CA ASN A 45 5.36 -7.41 4.07
C ASN A 45 6.87 -7.59 3.91
N MET A 46 7.35 -8.64 3.23
CA MET A 46 8.77 -8.81 2.91
C MET A 46 9.27 -7.66 2.02
N ILE A 47 8.57 -7.35 0.95
CA ILE A 47 8.88 -6.23 0.06
C ILE A 47 8.78 -4.89 0.80
N GLY A 48 7.83 -4.77 1.73
CA GLY A 48 7.62 -3.60 2.58
C GLY A 48 8.60 -3.47 3.75
N LYS A 49 9.58 -4.38 3.92
CA LYS A 49 10.51 -4.43 5.08
C LYS A 49 9.81 -4.62 6.44
N LEU A 50 8.66 -5.28 6.47
CA LEU A 50 7.90 -5.59 7.68
C LEU A 50 8.08 -7.05 8.11
N GLU A 51 8.60 -7.91 7.21
CA GLU A 51 8.79 -9.32 7.45
C GLU A 51 10.18 -9.76 6.97
N SER A 52 10.83 -10.67 7.71
CA SER A 52 12.12 -11.25 7.35
C SER A 52 11.99 -12.32 6.27
N TYR A 53 13.04 -12.53 5.53
CA TYR A 53 13.15 -13.54 4.46
C TYR A 53 14.59 -13.99 4.29
N ASP A 54 14.79 -15.14 3.64
CA ASP A 54 16.07 -15.59 3.13
C ASP A 54 16.17 -15.22 1.63
N GLY A 55 17.39 -15.07 1.11
CA GLY A 55 17.62 -14.58 -0.24
C GLY A 55 17.84 -13.07 -0.32
N THR A 56 17.57 -12.44 -1.44
CA THR A 56 17.82 -11.01 -1.63
C THR A 56 16.64 -10.32 -2.35
N ILE A 57 16.22 -9.18 -1.83
CA ILE A 57 15.28 -8.28 -2.53
C ILE A 57 16.03 -7.00 -2.89
N PHE A 58 15.96 -6.62 -4.16
CA PHE A 58 16.50 -5.35 -4.64
C PHE A 58 15.36 -4.35 -4.87
N TYR A 59 15.59 -3.11 -4.46
CA TYR A 59 14.76 -1.98 -4.80
C TYR A 59 15.61 -0.95 -5.57
N ARG A 60 15.21 -0.64 -6.80
CA ARG A 60 15.96 0.24 -7.71
C ARG A 60 17.45 -0.16 -7.85
N GLY A 61 17.70 -1.47 -7.95
CA GLY A 61 19.04 -2.03 -8.12
C GLY A 61 19.91 -2.08 -6.86
N LYS A 62 19.42 -1.57 -5.72
CA LYS A 62 20.11 -1.62 -4.43
C LYS A 62 19.42 -2.63 -3.52
N ASP A 63 20.21 -3.48 -2.84
CA ASP A 63 19.70 -4.43 -1.84
C ASP A 63 18.82 -3.72 -0.81
N LEU A 64 17.58 -4.19 -0.68
CA LEU A 64 16.56 -3.62 0.21
C LEU A 64 17.00 -3.66 1.67
N ALA A 65 17.76 -4.67 2.09
CA ALA A 65 18.30 -4.76 3.45
C ALA A 65 19.17 -3.56 3.82
N LYS A 66 19.88 -2.95 2.82
CA LYS A 66 20.75 -1.78 3.01
C LYS A 66 20.01 -0.44 3.10
N TYR A 67 18.71 -0.41 2.85
CA TYR A 67 17.89 0.77 3.12
C TYR A 67 17.58 0.85 4.61
N LYS A 68 17.75 2.05 5.20
CA LYS A 68 17.26 2.31 6.54
C LYS A 68 15.73 2.27 6.54
N SER A 69 15.11 1.43 7.38
CA SER A 69 13.66 1.23 7.37
C SER A 69 12.88 2.53 7.52
N SER A 70 13.31 3.42 8.44
CA SER A 70 12.67 4.72 8.63
C SER A 70 12.66 5.60 7.38
N ASP A 71 13.75 5.57 6.59
CA ASP A 71 13.86 6.37 5.38
C ASP A 71 13.07 5.75 4.23
N PHE A 72 13.08 4.42 4.13
CA PHE A 72 12.27 3.68 3.16
C PHE A 72 10.78 3.92 3.39
N PHE A 73 10.32 3.78 4.64
CA PHE A 73 8.94 4.08 5.00
C PHE A 73 8.58 5.55 4.84
N ARG A 74 9.51 6.47 5.03
CA ARG A 74 9.25 7.90 4.91
C ARG A 74 9.14 8.36 3.47
N HIS A 75 10.00 7.88 2.58
CA HIS A 75 10.19 8.48 1.27
C HIS A 75 9.78 7.59 0.10
N GLU A 76 9.89 6.25 0.25
CA GLU A 76 9.77 5.34 -0.87
C GLU A 76 8.44 4.59 -0.90
N LEU A 77 7.93 4.13 0.25
CA LEU A 77 6.80 3.22 0.33
C LEU A 77 5.51 3.89 0.81
N GLY A 78 4.43 3.80 0.05
CA GLY A 78 3.05 3.96 0.52
C GLY A 78 2.41 2.59 0.74
N TYR A 79 1.88 2.33 1.93
CA TYR A 79 1.23 1.06 2.23
C TYR A 79 -0.22 1.29 2.68
N LEU A 80 -1.16 0.77 1.90
CA LEU A 80 -2.56 0.62 2.26
C LEU A 80 -2.73 -0.78 2.87
N PHE A 81 -2.82 -0.82 4.19
CA PHE A 81 -3.02 -2.06 4.94
C PHE A 81 -4.49 -2.49 4.91
N GLN A 82 -4.76 -3.78 5.03
CA GLN A 82 -6.10 -4.33 5.17
C GLN A 82 -6.86 -3.75 6.38
N ASN A 83 -6.16 -3.43 7.47
CA ASN A 83 -6.69 -2.77 8.67
C ASN A 83 -6.48 -1.25 8.67
N PHE A 84 -6.45 -0.64 7.48
CA PHE A 84 -6.29 0.80 7.21
C PHE A 84 -4.92 1.38 7.60
N GLY A 85 -4.21 0.86 8.60
CA GLY A 85 -2.93 1.41 9.09
C GLY A 85 -3.06 2.84 9.59
N LEU A 86 -4.17 3.15 10.27
CA LEU A 86 -4.47 4.40 10.93
C LEU A 86 -4.39 4.26 12.45
N ILE A 87 -4.08 5.35 13.13
CA ILE A 87 -4.04 5.41 14.59
C ILE A 87 -5.44 5.81 15.07
N GLU A 88 -6.21 4.86 15.57
CA GLU A 88 -7.63 5.00 15.85
C GLU A 88 -7.97 6.13 16.83
N ASN A 89 -7.16 6.30 17.88
CA ASN A 89 -7.37 7.33 18.91
C ASN A 89 -6.91 8.74 18.49
N GLN A 90 -6.33 8.89 17.30
CA GLN A 90 -5.91 10.16 16.75
C GLN A 90 -6.96 10.70 15.78
N SER A 91 -6.90 12.02 15.54
CA SER A 91 -7.73 12.71 14.57
C SER A 91 -7.30 12.40 13.12
N ILE A 92 -8.19 12.72 12.17
CA ILE A 92 -7.87 12.68 10.74
C ILE A 92 -6.64 13.56 10.47
N GLU A 93 -6.57 14.78 11.02
CA GLU A 93 -5.40 15.67 10.86
C GLU A 93 -4.10 15.00 11.28
N GLU A 94 -4.07 14.38 12.46
CA GLU A 94 -2.88 13.71 13.00
C GLU A 94 -2.45 12.53 12.14
N ASN A 95 -3.39 11.71 11.66
CA ASN A 95 -3.10 10.61 10.76
C ASN A 95 -2.59 11.07 9.40
N LEU A 96 -3.19 12.11 8.82
CA LEU A 96 -2.79 12.66 7.53
C LEU A 96 -1.42 13.37 7.59
N LYS A 97 -1.04 13.94 8.74
CA LYS A 97 0.32 14.49 8.96
C LYS A 97 1.42 13.46 8.71
N LEU A 98 1.16 12.17 8.94
CA LEU A 98 2.13 11.11 8.66
C LEU A 98 2.49 11.03 7.17
N GLY A 99 1.56 11.38 6.27
CA GLY A 99 1.80 11.48 4.84
C GLY A 99 2.64 12.71 4.43
N LEU A 100 2.77 13.69 5.31
CA LEU A 100 3.50 14.94 5.05
C LEU A 100 4.89 14.97 5.71
N ILE A 101 5.30 13.88 6.38
CA ILE A 101 6.60 13.82 7.06
C ILE A 101 7.74 14.02 6.06
N GLY A 102 8.64 14.96 6.37
CA GLY A 102 9.78 15.31 5.51
C GLY A 102 9.50 16.46 4.55
N GLN A 103 8.25 16.90 4.39
CA GLN A 103 7.89 18.07 3.60
C GLN A 103 8.00 19.34 4.47
N LYS A 104 8.69 20.35 3.94
CA LYS A 104 8.85 21.65 4.64
C LYS A 104 7.61 22.53 4.37
N LEU A 105 6.54 22.31 5.13
CA LEU A 105 5.25 23.00 4.99
C LEU A 105 4.88 23.71 6.29
N SER A 106 4.34 24.91 6.18
CA SER A 106 3.68 25.59 7.29
C SER A 106 2.42 24.83 7.73
N ARG A 107 1.93 25.09 8.94
CA ARG A 107 0.71 24.45 9.46
C ARG A 107 -0.51 24.73 8.57
N SER A 108 -0.62 25.94 8.02
CA SER A 108 -1.71 26.31 7.12
C SER A 108 -1.66 25.54 5.79
N GLU A 109 -0.47 25.39 5.20
CA GLU A 109 -0.26 24.60 4.00
C GLU A 109 -0.55 23.11 4.23
N GLN A 110 -0.13 22.55 5.37
CA GLN A 110 -0.45 21.17 5.73
C GLN A 110 -1.97 20.95 5.78
N ARG A 111 -2.71 21.82 6.49
CA ARG A 111 -4.19 21.72 6.58
C ARG A 111 -4.86 21.88 5.22
N LEU A 112 -4.37 22.77 4.38
CA LEU A 112 -4.89 22.95 3.03
C LEU A 112 -4.72 21.67 2.20
N ARG A 113 -3.52 21.09 2.17
CA ARG A 113 -3.25 19.82 1.44
C ARG A 113 -4.06 18.66 1.99
N GLN A 114 -4.23 18.59 3.31
CA GLN A 114 -5.05 17.54 3.94
C GLN A 114 -6.51 17.64 3.50
N LYS A 115 -7.08 18.86 3.45
CA LYS A 115 -8.45 19.07 2.95
C LYS A 115 -8.58 18.69 1.47
N GLN A 116 -7.63 19.08 0.64
CA GLN A 116 -7.59 18.71 -0.77
C GLN A 116 -7.50 17.18 -0.96
N ALA A 117 -6.68 16.50 -0.16
CA ALA A 117 -6.59 15.05 -0.22
C ALA A 117 -7.89 14.36 0.24
N LEU A 118 -8.59 14.90 1.25
CA LEU A 118 -9.92 14.41 1.64
C LEU A 118 -10.95 14.63 0.53
N GLU A 119 -10.90 15.76 -0.15
CA GLU A 119 -11.78 16.05 -1.30
C GLU A 119 -11.55 15.05 -2.44
N GLN A 120 -10.28 14.74 -2.77
CA GLN A 120 -9.94 13.76 -3.80
C GLN A 120 -10.48 12.36 -3.52
N VAL A 121 -10.64 12.01 -2.25
CA VAL A 121 -11.21 10.70 -1.84
C VAL A 121 -12.70 10.77 -1.50
N GLY A 122 -13.39 11.87 -1.86
CA GLY A 122 -14.83 12.06 -1.63
C GLY A 122 -15.21 12.23 -0.16
N LEU A 123 -14.32 12.79 0.67
CA LEU A 123 -14.51 13.01 2.11
C LEU A 123 -14.45 14.50 2.49
N ALA A 124 -14.76 15.42 1.56
CA ALA A 124 -14.73 16.86 1.81
C ALA A 124 -15.65 17.31 2.96
N TYR A 125 -16.68 16.51 3.28
CA TYR A 125 -17.62 16.79 4.36
C TYR A 125 -17.07 16.48 5.77
N LEU A 126 -15.94 15.75 5.87
CA LEU A 126 -15.37 15.40 7.17
C LEU A 126 -14.52 16.55 7.74
N ASN A 127 -14.69 16.77 9.06
CA ASN A 127 -13.79 17.66 9.79
C ASN A 127 -12.48 16.93 10.10
N LEU A 128 -11.35 17.62 9.90
CA LEU A 128 -10.01 17.11 10.22
C LEU A 128 -9.82 16.75 11.71
N ASP A 129 -10.59 17.33 12.60
CA ASP A 129 -10.52 17.10 14.05
C ASP A 129 -11.26 15.81 14.48
N LYS A 130 -12.07 15.19 13.57
CA LYS A 130 -12.79 13.95 13.84
C LYS A 130 -11.82 12.78 14.08
N ARG A 131 -12.11 11.95 15.05
CA ARG A 131 -11.29 10.78 15.40
C ARG A 131 -11.54 9.61 14.45
N ILE A 132 -10.50 8.79 14.19
CA ILE A 132 -10.60 7.66 13.26
C ILE A 132 -11.64 6.63 13.73
N PHE A 133 -11.73 6.34 15.01
CA PHE A 133 -12.71 5.38 15.54
C PHE A 133 -14.19 5.79 15.34
N GLU A 134 -14.45 7.05 14.99
CA GLU A 134 -15.78 7.57 14.67
C GLU A 134 -16.15 7.38 13.19
N LEU A 135 -15.23 6.88 12.38
CA LEU A 135 -15.41 6.70 10.93
C LEU A 135 -15.98 5.32 10.62
N SER A 136 -16.73 5.22 9.53
CA SER A 136 -17.06 3.93 8.93
C SER A 136 -15.80 3.28 8.33
N GLY A 137 -15.84 1.96 8.06
CA GLY A 137 -14.72 1.26 7.42
C GLY A 137 -14.34 1.87 6.07
N GLY A 138 -15.33 2.21 5.23
CA GLY A 138 -15.10 2.85 3.94
C GLY A 138 -14.54 4.28 4.06
N GLU A 139 -14.93 5.06 5.08
CA GLU A 139 -14.32 6.36 5.37
C GLU A 139 -12.87 6.19 5.84
N SER A 140 -12.60 5.25 6.75
CA SER A 140 -11.25 4.95 7.25
C SER A 140 -10.31 4.55 6.10
N GLN A 141 -10.76 3.69 5.19
CA GLN A 141 -9.98 3.29 4.04
C GLN A 141 -9.67 4.47 3.11
N ARG A 142 -10.66 5.35 2.87
CA ARG A 142 -10.44 6.55 2.07
C ARG A 142 -9.52 7.56 2.77
N VAL A 143 -9.54 7.68 4.09
CA VAL A 143 -8.55 8.48 4.84
C VAL A 143 -7.15 7.85 4.71
N ALA A 144 -7.02 6.52 4.77
CA ALA A 144 -5.74 5.85 4.52
C ALA A 144 -5.22 6.11 3.10
N LEU A 145 -6.09 6.11 2.09
CA LEU A 145 -5.75 6.46 0.71
C LEU A 145 -5.33 7.94 0.59
N ALA A 146 -6.04 8.87 1.25
CA ALA A 146 -5.66 10.28 1.31
C ALA A 146 -4.26 10.49 1.92
N LYS A 147 -3.90 9.70 2.93
CA LYS A 147 -2.53 9.67 3.50
C LYS A 147 -1.48 9.25 2.46
N VAL A 148 -1.77 8.26 1.62
CA VAL A 148 -0.88 7.83 0.53
C VAL A 148 -0.77 8.91 -0.55
N ILE A 149 -1.88 9.57 -0.93
CA ILE A 149 -1.89 10.69 -1.87
C ILE A 149 -0.97 11.82 -1.38
N LEU A 150 -1.11 12.24 -0.11
CA LEU A 150 -0.29 13.28 0.51
C LEU A 150 1.20 12.94 0.51
N LYS A 151 1.52 11.69 0.71
CA LYS A 151 2.89 11.18 0.70
C LYS A 151 3.48 11.14 -0.70
N ASN A 152 2.66 10.86 -1.72
CA ASN A 152 3.05 10.74 -3.13
C ASN A 152 4.28 9.82 -3.35
N PRO A 153 4.25 8.57 -2.86
CA PRO A 153 5.41 7.69 -2.89
C PRO A 153 5.62 7.09 -4.29
N PRO A 154 6.88 6.78 -4.67
CA PRO A 154 7.18 6.10 -5.94
C PRO A 154 6.79 4.62 -5.94
N PHE A 155 6.49 4.04 -4.78
CA PHE A 155 6.09 2.64 -4.63
C PHE A 155 4.89 2.52 -3.70
N ILE A 156 3.82 1.85 -4.18
CA ILE A 156 2.58 1.63 -3.44
C ILE A 156 2.32 0.12 -3.29
N LEU A 157 2.07 -0.31 -2.07
CA LEU A 157 1.50 -1.60 -1.73
C LEU A 157 0.06 -1.40 -1.25
N ALA A 158 -0.88 -2.19 -1.75
CA ALA A 158 -2.28 -2.16 -1.32
C ALA A 158 -2.75 -3.60 -1.02
N ASP A 159 -2.89 -3.92 0.27
CA ASP A 159 -3.30 -5.25 0.73
C ASP A 159 -4.80 -5.27 0.98
N GLU A 160 -5.54 -5.96 0.11
CA GLU A 160 -7.00 -6.07 0.11
C GLU A 160 -7.69 -4.69 0.31
N PRO A 161 -7.39 -3.68 -0.54
CA PRO A 161 -7.77 -2.28 -0.29
C PRO A 161 -9.28 -2.04 -0.28
N THR A 162 -10.07 -3.03 -0.69
CA THR A 162 -11.53 -2.94 -0.77
C THR A 162 -12.24 -4.03 0.03
N ALA A 163 -11.52 -4.76 0.88
CA ALA A 163 -12.12 -5.81 1.70
C ALA A 163 -13.16 -5.23 2.66
N SER A 164 -14.33 -5.88 2.72
CA SER A 164 -15.44 -5.50 3.62
C SER A 164 -16.01 -4.10 3.38
N ILE A 165 -15.89 -3.58 2.16
CA ILE A 165 -16.40 -2.27 1.73
C ILE A 165 -17.48 -2.48 0.67
N ASP A 166 -18.48 -1.60 0.64
CA ASP A 166 -19.54 -1.65 -0.37
C ASP A 166 -18.99 -1.48 -1.81
N PRO A 167 -19.69 -2.01 -2.83
CA PRO A 167 -19.17 -2.00 -4.20
C PRO A 167 -18.89 -0.61 -4.77
N ALA A 168 -19.71 0.40 -4.47
CA ALA A 168 -19.54 1.75 -4.99
C ALA A 168 -18.29 2.43 -4.40
N THR A 169 -18.10 2.32 -3.08
CA THR A 169 -16.88 2.80 -2.41
C THR A 169 -15.65 2.02 -2.87
N SER A 170 -15.77 0.71 -3.08
CA SER A 170 -14.69 -0.14 -3.61
C SER A 170 -14.22 0.34 -4.97
N GLN A 171 -15.16 0.62 -5.88
CA GLN A 171 -14.85 1.14 -7.21
C GLN A 171 -14.14 2.50 -7.12
N LEU A 172 -14.65 3.43 -6.32
CA LEU A 172 -14.03 4.74 -6.10
C LEU A 172 -12.58 4.62 -5.59
N ILE A 173 -12.33 3.76 -4.60
CA ILE A 173 -10.98 3.52 -4.06
C ILE A 173 -10.05 3.02 -5.16
N MET A 174 -10.51 2.09 -5.99
CA MET A 174 -9.70 1.54 -7.09
C MET A 174 -9.42 2.57 -8.17
N GLU A 175 -10.42 3.35 -8.58
CA GLU A 175 -10.25 4.43 -9.57
C GLU A 175 -9.19 5.44 -9.08
N ILE A 176 -9.26 5.85 -7.81
CA ILE A 176 -8.29 6.77 -7.23
C ILE A 176 -6.89 6.12 -7.16
N LEU A 177 -6.79 4.87 -6.68
CA LEU A 177 -5.51 4.16 -6.58
C LEU A 177 -4.84 4.02 -7.95
N LEU A 178 -5.59 3.66 -8.98
CA LEU A 178 -5.11 3.53 -10.35
C LEU A 178 -4.78 4.89 -10.98
N SER A 179 -5.49 5.97 -10.62
CA SER A 179 -5.16 7.33 -11.08
C SER A 179 -3.82 7.84 -10.55
N LEU A 180 -3.28 7.22 -9.50
CA LEU A 180 -1.94 7.53 -9.00
C LEU A 180 -0.82 6.95 -9.88
N ARG A 181 -1.15 6.12 -10.87
CA ARG A 181 -0.17 5.54 -11.80
C ARG A 181 0.57 6.63 -12.56
N ASP A 182 1.87 6.48 -12.67
CA ASP A 182 2.76 7.24 -13.55
C ASP A 182 3.93 6.35 -14.01
N ASP A 183 4.73 6.80 -14.97
CA ASP A 183 5.80 6.01 -15.60
C ASP A 183 6.90 5.51 -14.61
N ASN A 184 6.98 6.11 -13.44
CA ASN A 184 8.00 5.80 -12.44
C ASN A 184 7.44 5.09 -11.21
N ARG A 185 6.11 5.04 -11.07
CA ARG A 185 5.45 4.45 -9.89
C ARG A 185 5.14 2.99 -10.11
N LEU A 186 5.54 2.18 -9.14
CA LEU A 186 5.16 0.79 -9.03
C LEU A 186 3.97 0.68 -8.07
N ILE A 187 2.91 -0.01 -8.49
CA ILE A 187 1.74 -0.33 -7.65
C ILE A 187 1.58 -1.85 -7.60
N ILE A 188 1.56 -2.42 -6.41
CA ILE A 188 1.26 -3.86 -6.21
C ILE A 188 0.01 -3.97 -5.34
N ILE A 189 -0.99 -4.68 -5.82
CA ILE A 189 -2.29 -4.86 -5.16
C ILE A 189 -2.49 -6.35 -4.86
N ALA A 190 -2.61 -6.72 -3.59
CA ALA A 190 -3.09 -8.04 -3.23
C ALA A 190 -4.61 -8.03 -3.16
N THR A 191 -5.26 -8.93 -3.87
CA THR A 191 -6.73 -9.00 -3.88
C THR A 191 -7.24 -10.38 -4.27
N HIS A 192 -8.46 -10.69 -3.85
CA HIS A 192 -9.25 -11.83 -4.32
C HIS A 192 -10.42 -11.40 -5.24
N ASN A 193 -10.57 -10.11 -5.50
CA ASN A 193 -11.67 -9.56 -6.32
C ASN A 193 -11.28 -9.54 -7.82
N PRO A 194 -12.02 -10.29 -8.68
CA PRO A 194 -11.79 -10.31 -10.14
C PRO A 194 -11.79 -8.93 -10.78
N ALA A 195 -12.73 -8.08 -10.44
CA ALA A 195 -12.84 -6.75 -11.02
C ALA A 195 -11.59 -5.87 -10.79
N ILE A 196 -10.78 -6.19 -9.77
CA ILE A 196 -9.55 -5.44 -9.48
C ILE A 196 -8.38 -5.97 -10.30
N TRP A 197 -8.18 -7.29 -10.36
CA TRP A 197 -7.02 -7.82 -11.09
C TRP A 197 -7.15 -7.67 -12.61
N GLU A 198 -8.37 -7.55 -13.14
CA GLU A 198 -8.61 -7.25 -14.56
C GLU A 198 -8.13 -5.84 -14.97
N MET A 199 -7.94 -4.95 -13.99
CA MET A 199 -7.41 -3.59 -14.18
C MET A 199 -5.87 -3.52 -14.09
N ALA A 200 -5.21 -4.61 -13.69
CA ALA A 200 -3.76 -4.68 -13.55
C ALA A 200 -3.08 -4.97 -14.90
N ASP A 201 -1.86 -4.48 -15.06
CA ASP A 201 -1.04 -4.79 -16.27
C ASP A 201 -0.57 -6.25 -16.26
N GLU A 202 -0.28 -6.79 -15.05
CA GLU A 202 0.16 -8.17 -14.87
C GLU A 202 -0.45 -8.78 -13.61
N VAL A 203 -0.72 -10.09 -13.66
CA VAL A 203 -1.32 -10.84 -12.56
C VAL A 203 -0.40 -11.99 -12.14
N PHE A 204 -0.02 -12.02 -10.88
CA PHE A 204 0.73 -13.10 -10.27
C PHE A 204 -0.19 -13.98 -9.40
N THR A 205 -0.29 -15.25 -9.76
CA THR A 205 -1.06 -16.25 -8.99
C THR A 205 -0.14 -16.88 -7.94
N MET A 206 -0.34 -16.54 -6.68
CA MET A 206 0.51 -16.98 -5.56
C MET A 206 0.60 -18.50 -5.41
N ASP A 207 -0.46 -19.24 -5.74
CA ASP A 207 -0.49 -20.70 -5.65
C ASP A 207 0.45 -21.36 -6.67
N ARG A 208 0.92 -20.63 -7.68
CA ARG A 208 1.90 -21.08 -8.70
C ARG A 208 3.34 -20.68 -8.37
N LEU A 209 3.56 -19.93 -7.30
CA LEU A 209 4.85 -19.40 -6.90
C LEU A 209 5.50 -20.19 -5.75
N LYS A 210 4.90 -21.32 -5.40
CA LYS A 210 5.38 -22.25 -4.37
C LYS A 210 6.36 -23.24 -4.94
#